data_fd0e3897e1649b79482e3e9665fa4256
#
_entry.id   fd0e3897e1649b79482e3e9665fa4256
#
_cell.length_a   1.000
_cell.length_b   1.000
_cell.length_c   1.000
_cell.angle_alpha   90.00
_cell.angle_beta   90.00
_cell.angle_gamma   90.00
#
_symmetry.space_group_name_H-M   'P 1'
#
loop_
_entity.id
_entity.type
_entity.pdbx_description
1 polymer ?
#
loop_
_entity_poly.entity_id
_entity_poly.type
_entity_poly.pdbx_seq_one_letter_code
_entity_poly.pdbx_strand_id
1 'polypeptide(L)'
;MRWIIATVILLLPASPAYSTDKVFRDLNTALFEEIKRGRSSEALALLQRGANLEARDRFGNTALLLAARTSRYKLVEELIEQGANINHQNLIGSTAILRAATANRTKNVVILLEAGAEFNLRNNKGLTPLASAAFNGDEDSFQLFLDRGADPDVWDNSQKTAIVYAAAKGFVSIVKPLLDTGINIDQRYGNDLTVLMWAAGYSNDVPPIDAANMVQLLLDHKAELDLRDNRGWSAMMIAANMGHSGVVDILIGAGASIHVESGDGQTAAKLARAEGHLDTLAMLNAAGAN
;
A
#
# COMPACT_ATOMS: atom_id res chain seq x y z
N MET A 1 21.93 55.78 -67.11
CA MET A 1 22.20 55.87 -65.68
C MET A 1 21.36 54.82 -64.97
N ARG A 2 21.97 53.66 -64.61
CA ARG A 2 21.31 52.58 -63.87
C ARG A 2 21.83 52.63 -62.44
N TRP A 3 20.94 52.87 -61.49
CA TRP A 3 21.24 52.83 -60.07
C TRP A 3 21.12 51.39 -59.61
N ILE A 4 22.23 50.81 -59.12
CA ILE A 4 22.25 49.51 -58.46
C ILE A 4 21.95 49.75 -57.00
N ILE A 5 20.79 49.28 -56.57
CA ILE A 5 20.44 49.21 -55.13
C ILE A 5 21.08 47.95 -54.58
N ALA A 6 22.14 48.14 -53.82
CA ALA A 6 22.76 47.03 -53.06
C ALA A 6 21.92 46.81 -51.82
N THR A 7 21.18 45.68 -51.80
CA THR A 7 20.49 45.19 -50.64
C THR A 7 21.50 44.61 -49.66
N VAL A 8 21.78 45.33 -48.59
CA VAL A 8 22.56 44.82 -47.45
C VAL A 8 21.67 43.84 -46.67
N ILE A 9 21.90 42.56 -46.87
CA ILE A 9 21.32 41.52 -45.99
C ILE A 9 22.13 41.55 -44.70
N LEU A 10 21.59 42.16 -43.66
CA LEU A 10 22.07 42.00 -42.29
C LEU A 10 21.85 40.54 -41.91
N LEU A 11 22.92 39.74 -41.96
CA LEU A 11 22.96 38.45 -41.27
C LEU A 11 22.98 38.74 -39.77
N LEU A 12 21.79 38.69 -39.16
CA LEU A 12 21.66 38.55 -37.70
C LEU A 12 22.32 37.25 -37.31
N PRO A 13 23.25 37.22 -36.34
CA PRO A 13 23.81 35.96 -35.87
C PRO A 13 22.68 35.11 -35.34
N ALA A 14 22.57 33.89 -35.82
CA ALA A 14 21.68 32.88 -35.28
C ALA A 14 21.88 32.84 -33.78
N SER A 15 20.91 33.29 -33.02
CA SER A 15 20.88 33.13 -31.56
C SER A 15 21.05 31.64 -31.25
N PRO A 16 21.97 31.29 -30.38
CA PRO A 16 22.26 29.88 -30.13
C PRO A 16 20.99 29.19 -29.63
N ALA A 17 20.77 27.98 -30.11
CA ALA A 17 19.70 27.04 -29.67
C ALA A 17 19.72 26.77 -28.15
N TYR A 18 20.46 27.58 -27.41
CA TYR A 18 20.71 27.53 -25.98
C TYR A 18 19.51 27.90 -25.10
N SER A 19 18.42 28.45 -25.66
CA SER A 19 17.38 29.02 -24.80
C SER A 19 16.16 28.12 -24.61
N THR A 20 15.75 27.36 -25.62
CA THR A 20 14.48 26.63 -25.57
C THR A 20 14.56 25.43 -24.61
N ASP A 21 15.55 24.59 -24.72
CA ASP A 21 15.73 23.41 -23.84
C ASP A 21 15.92 23.76 -22.37
N LYS A 22 16.61 24.89 -22.09
CA LYS A 22 16.78 25.36 -20.71
C LYS A 22 15.46 25.91 -20.16
N VAL A 23 14.72 26.70 -20.95
CA VAL A 23 13.43 27.24 -20.56
C VAL A 23 12.41 26.11 -20.29
N PHE A 24 12.36 25.10 -21.16
CA PHE A 24 11.47 23.94 -20.94
C PHE A 24 11.88 23.13 -19.73
N ARG A 25 13.15 22.90 -19.46
CA ARG A 25 13.61 22.24 -18.23
C ARG A 25 13.25 23.03 -16.98
N ASP A 26 13.37 24.35 -17.02
CA ASP A 26 13.04 25.24 -15.92
C ASP A 26 11.52 25.22 -15.65
N LEU A 27 10.67 25.20 -16.71
CA LEU A 27 9.21 25.09 -16.59
C LEU A 27 8.80 23.73 -16.02
N ASN A 28 9.38 22.62 -16.48
CA ASN A 28 9.07 21.28 -15.98
C ASN A 28 9.49 21.12 -14.50
N THR A 29 10.64 21.65 -14.14
CA THR A 29 11.10 21.65 -12.74
C THR A 29 10.16 22.46 -11.86
N ALA A 30 9.78 23.65 -12.31
CA ALA A 30 8.82 24.49 -11.60
C ALA A 30 7.46 23.80 -11.46
N LEU A 31 6.97 23.13 -12.52
CA LEU A 31 5.72 22.34 -12.48
C LEU A 31 5.74 21.33 -11.34
N PHE A 32 6.79 20.53 -11.25
CA PHE A 32 6.90 19.51 -10.19
C PHE A 32 6.96 20.14 -8.79
N GLU A 33 7.67 21.25 -8.63
CA GLU A 33 7.75 21.95 -7.36
C GLU A 33 6.40 22.55 -6.94
N GLU A 34 5.64 23.16 -7.87
CA GLU A 34 4.32 23.71 -7.54
C GLU A 34 3.31 22.60 -7.20
N ILE A 35 3.36 21.46 -7.88
CA ILE A 35 2.55 20.29 -7.52
C ILE A 35 2.90 19.79 -6.11
N LYS A 36 4.18 19.64 -5.77
CA LYS A 36 4.63 19.23 -4.43
C LYS A 36 4.22 20.20 -3.34
N ARG A 37 4.21 21.52 -3.64
CA ARG A 37 3.72 22.57 -2.74
C ARG A 37 2.20 22.63 -2.64
N GLY A 38 1.48 21.87 -3.50
CA GLY A 38 0.02 21.86 -3.56
C GLY A 38 -0.60 23.10 -4.21
N ARG A 39 0.16 23.79 -5.05
CA ARG A 39 -0.27 25.00 -5.78
C ARG A 39 -0.81 24.63 -7.16
N SER A 40 -2.06 24.20 -7.20
CA SER A 40 -2.66 23.65 -8.43
C SER A 40 -2.79 24.71 -9.53
N SER A 41 -3.17 25.94 -9.21
CA SER A 41 -3.33 27.06 -10.18
C SER A 41 -2.01 27.39 -10.86
N GLU A 42 -0.94 27.44 -10.10
CA GLU A 42 0.41 27.73 -10.59
C GLU A 42 0.93 26.56 -11.45
N ALA A 43 0.65 25.33 -11.05
CA ALA A 43 0.99 24.15 -11.85
C ALA A 43 0.29 24.17 -13.22
N LEU A 44 -1.01 24.46 -13.25
CA LEU A 44 -1.78 24.58 -14.49
C LEU A 44 -1.31 25.75 -15.36
N ALA A 45 -0.97 26.90 -14.77
CA ALA A 45 -0.40 28.02 -15.50
C ALA A 45 0.96 27.67 -16.15
N LEU A 46 1.76 26.82 -15.52
CA LEU A 46 3.02 26.34 -16.10
C LEU A 46 2.78 25.43 -17.31
N LEU A 47 1.77 24.55 -17.26
CA LEU A 47 1.37 23.74 -18.42
C LEU A 47 0.91 24.63 -19.59
N GLN A 48 0.09 25.66 -19.33
CA GLN A 48 -0.33 26.64 -20.35
C GLN A 48 0.86 27.41 -20.97
N ARG A 49 1.95 27.59 -20.22
CA ARG A 49 3.19 28.23 -20.67
C ARG A 49 4.12 27.28 -21.43
N GLY A 50 3.72 26.00 -21.61
CA GLY A 50 4.46 25.02 -22.37
C GLY A 50 5.33 24.07 -21.54
N ALA A 51 5.08 23.94 -20.22
CA ALA A 51 5.63 22.82 -19.48
C ALA A 51 5.12 21.51 -20.08
N ASN A 52 6.00 20.52 -20.21
CA ASN A 52 5.63 19.26 -20.81
C ASN A 52 4.84 18.40 -19.81
N LEU A 53 3.61 18.05 -20.16
CA LEU A 53 2.71 17.22 -19.37
C LEU A 53 3.32 15.86 -19.00
N GLU A 54 4.10 15.27 -19.94
CA GLU A 54 4.77 13.97 -19.79
C GLU A 54 6.24 14.10 -19.34
N ALA A 55 6.67 15.30 -18.92
CA ALA A 55 7.98 15.45 -18.30
C ALA A 55 8.12 14.53 -17.10
N ARG A 56 9.34 14.07 -16.84
CA ARG A 56 9.63 13.14 -15.74
C ARG A 56 10.64 13.76 -14.78
N ASP A 57 10.37 13.65 -13.49
CA ASP A 57 11.35 14.00 -12.48
C ASP A 57 12.48 12.92 -12.41
N ARG A 58 13.46 13.12 -11.53
CA ARG A 58 14.58 12.18 -11.34
C ARG A 58 14.15 10.77 -10.89
N PHE A 59 12.90 10.60 -10.45
CA PHE A 59 12.31 9.31 -10.07
C PHE A 59 11.39 8.74 -11.16
N GLY A 60 11.32 9.39 -12.31
CA GLY A 60 10.42 9.01 -13.41
C GLY A 60 8.96 9.38 -13.17
N ASN A 61 8.64 10.22 -12.18
CA ASN A 61 7.27 10.65 -11.95
C ASN A 61 6.85 11.72 -12.94
N THR A 62 5.67 11.57 -13.54
CA THR A 62 4.97 12.64 -14.27
C THR A 62 4.21 13.56 -13.31
N ALA A 63 3.68 14.66 -13.84
CA ALA A 63 2.81 15.56 -13.09
C ALA A 63 1.61 14.81 -12.46
N LEU A 64 0.98 13.89 -13.21
CA LEU A 64 -0.14 13.09 -12.74
C LEU A 64 0.25 12.18 -11.56
N LEU A 65 1.42 11.50 -11.62
CA LEU A 65 1.90 10.66 -10.51
C LEU A 65 2.17 11.47 -9.24
N LEU A 66 2.65 12.70 -9.38
CA LEU A 66 2.88 13.58 -8.22
C LEU A 66 1.56 14.09 -7.66
N ALA A 67 0.62 14.52 -8.51
CA ALA A 67 -0.69 15.02 -8.11
C ALA A 67 -1.53 13.93 -7.41
N ALA A 68 -1.49 12.68 -7.91
CA ALA A 68 -2.28 11.55 -7.41
C ALA A 68 -2.04 11.28 -5.91
N ARG A 69 -0.85 11.59 -5.37
CA ARG A 69 -0.53 11.45 -3.94
C ARG A 69 -1.13 12.54 -3.06
N THR A 70 -1.61 13.62 -3.64
CA THR A 70 -2.08 14.80 -2.92
C THR A 70 -3.59 14.76 -2.74
N SER A 71 -4.14 15.62 -1.88
CA SER A 71 -5.59 15.82 -1.77
C SER A 71 -6.15 16.76 -2.85
N ARG A 72 -5.39 17.03 -3.92
CA ARG A 72 -5.73 18.00 -4.98
C ARG A 72 -6.42 17.31 -6.16
N TYR A 73 -7.57 16.70 -5.90
CA TYR A 73 -8.30 15.90 -6.89
C TYR A 73 -8.63 16.69 -8.18
N LYS A 74 -8.94 18.01 -8.09
CA LYS A 74 -9.18 18.84 -9.27
C LYS A 74 -7.95 18.94 -10.19
N LEU A 75 -6.74 18.95 -9.61
CA LEU A 75 -5.53 18.94 -10.42
C LEU A 75 -5.37 17.57 -11.15
N VAL A 76 -5.78 16.48 -10.51
CA VAL A 76 -5.77 15.14 -11.14
C VAL A 76 -6.75 15.12 -12.32
N GLU A 77 -7.97 15.63 -12.14
CA GLU A 77 -8.99 15.77 -13.21
C GLU A 77 -8.43 16.56 -14.40
N GLU A 78 -7.93 17.76 -14.15
CA GLU A 78 -7.37 18.64 -15.18
C GLU A 78 -6.18 18.02 -15.94
N LEU A 79 -5.28 17.32 -15.25
CA LEU A 79 -4.15 16.63 -15.90
C LEU A 79 -4.65 15.50 -16.82
N ILE A 80 -5.68 14.77 -16.39
CA ILE A 80 -6.31 13.73 -17.19
C ILE A 80 -7.01 14.33 -18.41
N GLU A 81 -7.79 15.39 -18.24
CA GLU A 81 -8.46 16.10 -19.33
C GLU A 81 -7.49 16.67 -20.38
N GLN A 82 -6.28 17.06 -19.96
CA GLN A 82 -5.21 17.46 -20.85
C GLN A 82 -4.49 16.30 -21.55
N GLY A 83 -4.90 15.05 -21.28
CA GLY A 83 -4.37 13.87 -21.95
C GLY A 83 -3.13 13.25 -21.28
N ALA A 84 -2.94 13.45 -19.97
CA ALA A 84 -1.87 12.79 -19.25
C ALA A 84 -1.96 11.26 -19.37
N ASN A 85 -0.82 10.59 -19.55
CA ASN A 85 -0.77 9.13 -19.57
C ASN A 85 -1.10 8.55 -18.19
N ILE A 86 -2.33 8.04 -18.05
CA ILE A 86 -2.89 7.53 -16.80
C ILE A 86 -2.11 6.33 -16.26
N ASN A 87 -1.60 5.47 -17.17
CA ASN A 87 -0.95 4.21 -16.83
C ASN A 87 0.59 4.28 -16.85
N HIS A 88 1.15 5.52 -16.92
CA HIS A 88 2.60 5.67 -16.83
C HIS A 88 3.14 5.06 -15.52
N GLN A 89 4.21 4.27 -15.64
CA GLN A 89 4.95 3.72 -14.50
C GLN A 89 6.26 4.49 -14.31
N ASN A 90 6.53 4.93 -13.09
CA ASN A 90 7.80 5.56 -12.72
C ASN A 90 8.92 4.52 -12.55
N LEU A 91 10.13 4.94 -12.14
CA LEU A 91 11.30 4.05 -12.00
C LEU A 91 11.12 2.90 -10.99
N ILE A 92 10.19 3.03 -10.05
CA ILE A 92 9.83 1.95 -9.11
C ILE A 92 8.57 1.19 -9.53
N GLY A 93 8.11 1.36 -10.78
CA GLY A 93 6.94 0.69 -11.32
C GLY A 93 5.59 1.21 -10.79
N SER A 94 5.55 2.32 -10.04
CA SER A 94 4.30 2.85 -9.51
C SER A 94 3.55 3.66 -10.56
N THR A 95 2.22 3.42 -10.67
CA THR A 95 1.26 4.20 -11.44
C THR A 95 0.60 5.28 -10.61
N ALA A 96 -0.15 6.20 -11.23
CA ALA A 96 -0.92 7.23 -10.54
C ALA A 96 -1.93 6.62 -9.55
N ILE A 97 -2.67 5.59 -9.96
CA ILE A 97 -3.67 4.93 -9.11
C ILE A 97 -3.03 4.20 -7.91
N LEU A 98 -1.89 3.52 -8.11
CA LEU A 98 -1.15 2.92 -7.00
C LEU A 98 -0.64 3.99 -6.02
N ARG A 99 -0.21 5.13 -6.53
CA ARG A 99 0.23 6.28 -5.71
C ARG A 99 -0.93 6.89 -4.91
N ALA A 100 -2.12 6.99 -5.50
CA ALA A 100 -3.32 7.45 -4.82
C ALA A 100 -3.72 6.49 -3.69
N ALA A 101 -3.81 5.18 -3.97
CA ALA A 101 -4.11 4.15 -2.97
C ALA A 101 -3.08 4.12 -1.83
N THR A 102 -1.78 4.16 -2.15
CA THR A 102 -0.71 4.18 -1.13
C THR A 102 -0.76 5.44 -0.24
N ALA A 103 -1.24 6.55 -0.76
CA ALA A 103 -1.38 7.81 -0.03
C ALA A 103 -2.75 7.98 0.65
N ASN A 104 -3.61 6.97 0.60
CA ASN A 104 -4.99 7.02 1.12
C ASN A 104 -5.77 8.21 0.52
N ARG A 105 -5.82 8.28 -0.83
CA ARG A 105 -6.50 9.35 -1.58
C ARG A 105 -7.67 8.78 -2.36
N THR A 106 -8.67 8.28 -1.65
CA THR A 106 -9.87 7.64 -2.19
C THR A 106 -10.50 8.42 -3.34
N LYS A 107 -10.60 9.75 -3.20
CA LYS A 107 -11.16 10.60 -4.26
C LYS A 107 -10.35 10.55 -5.56
N ASN A 108 -9.01 10.54 -5.46
CA ASN A 108 -8.16 10.39 -6.62
C ASN A 108 -8.24 8.97 -7.21
N VAL A 109 -8.42 7.96 -6.36
CA VAL A 109 -8.66 6.57 -6.82
C VAL A 109 -9.92 6.50 -7.67
N VAL A 110 -11.03 7.09 -7.20
CA VAL A 110 -12.30 7.16 -7.96
C VAL A 110 -12.08 7.81 -9.33
N ILE A 111 -11.50 9.02 -9.36
CA ILE A 111 -11.25 9.77 -10.60
C ILE A 111 -10.40 8.97 -11.58
N LEU A 112 -9.32 8.34 -11.10
CA LEU A 112 -8.43 7.56 -11.95
C LEU A 112 -9.11 6.30 -12.49
N LEU A 113 -9.95 5.62 -11.69
CA LEU A 113 -10.74 4.47 -12.13
C LEU A 113 -11.78 4.86 -13.19
N GLU A 114 -12.46 5.99 -13.02
CA GLU A 114 -13.44 6.52 -13.99
C GLU A 114 -12.75 6.91 -15.31
N ALA A 115 -11.51 7.37 -15.24
CA ALA A 115 -10.68 7.68 -16.40
C ALA A 115 -10.03 6.44 -17.05
N GLY A 116 -10.30 5.22 -16.56
CA GLY A 116 -9.81 3.99 -17.14
C GLY A 116 -8.40 3.57 -16.71
N ALA A 117 -7.98 3.96 -15.50
CA ALA A 117 -6.69 3.51 -14.96
C ALA A 117 -6.64 1.98 -14.80
N GLU A 118 -5.52 1.39 -15.19
CA GLU A 118 -5.23 -0.02 -14.96
C GLU A 118 -4.88 -0.27 -13.48
N PHE A 119 -5.84 -0.82 -12.75
CA PHE A 119 -5.72 -1.01 -11.29
C PHE A 119 -5.05 -2.33 -10.86
N ASN A 120 -4.69 -3.21 -11.81
CA ASN A 120 -3.98 -4.46 -11.52
C ASN A 120 -2.45 -4.35 -11.73
N LEU A 121 -1.95 -3.21 -12.19
CA LEU A 121 -0.51 -3.00 -12.35
C LEU A 121 0.20 -2.99 -11.00
N ARG A 122 1.30 -3.76 -10.94
CA ARG A 122 2.15 -3.88 -9.74
C ARG A 122 3.39 -3.03 -9.87
N ASN A 123 3.87 -2.50 -8.74
CA ASN A 123 5.17 -1.87 -8.71
C ASN A 123 6.30 -2.92 -8.63
N ASN A 124 7.57 -2.46 -8.61
CA ASN A 124 8.74 -3.33 -8.53
C ASN A 124 8.85 -4.15 -7.23
N LYS A 125 8.02 -3.83 -6.21
CA LYS A 125 7.86 -4.63 -5.00
C LYS A 125 6.71 -5.64 -5.09
N GLY A 126 6.03 -5.72 -6.22
CA GLY A 126 4.86 -6.58 -6.41
C GLY A 126 3.56 -6.01 -5.80
N LEU A 127 3.59 -4.80 -5.23
CA LEU A 127 2.44 -4.20 -4.55
C LEU A 127 1.38 -3.74 -5.55
N THR A 128 0.11 -4.12 -5.30
CA THR A 128 -1.06 -3.70 -6.06
C THR A 128 -1.80 -2.53 -5.39
N PRO A 129 -2.65 -1.77 -6.12
CA PRO A 129 -3.56 -0.80 -5.53
C PRO A 129 -4.50 -1.40 -4.47
N LEU A 130 -5.04 -2.60 -4.71
CA LEU A 130 -5.89 -3.31 -3.75
C LEU A 130 -5.14 -3.59 -2.43
N ALA A 131 -3.93 -4.16 -2.50
CA ALA A 131 -3.12 -4.43 -1.32
C ALA A 131 -2.71 -3.15 -0.59
N SER A 132 -2.50 -2.03 -1.31
CA SER A 132 -2.22 -0.73 -0.71
C SER A 132 -3.43 -0.17 0.05
N ALA A 133 -4.63 -0.29 -0.49
CA ALA A 133 -5.87 0.10 0.17
C ALA A 133 -6.10 -0.75 1.43
N ALA A 134 -5.88 -2.07 1.34
CA ALA A 134 -5.97 -2.99 2.46
C ALA A 134 -4.97 -2.65 3.59
N PHE A 135 -3.73 -2.31 3.25
CA PHE A 135 -2.71 -1.91 4.22
C PHE A 135 -3.08 -0.61 4.97
N ASN A 136 -3.73 0.33 4.27
CA ASN A 136 -4.12 1.63 4.83
C ASN A 136 -5.48 1.61 5.56
N GLY A 137 -6.25 0.52 5.45
CA GLY A 137 -7.63 0.49 5.94
C GLY A 137 -8.59 1.39 5.14
N ASP A 138 -8.27 1.69 3.87
CA ASP A 138 -9.13 2.46 2.97
C ASP A 138 -10.22 1.55 2.39
N GLU A 139 -11.28 1.36 3.18
CA GLU A 139 -12.40 0.47 2.84
C GLU A 139 -13.06 0.85 1.52
N ASP A 140 -13.26 2.14 1.29
CA ASP A 140 -13.91 2.65 0.08
C ASP A 140 -13.08 2.32 -1.17
N SER A 141 -11.79 2.64 -1.17
CA SER A 141 -10.90 2.30 -2.28
C SER A 141 -10.76 0.78 -2.43
N PHE A 142 -10.65 0.05 -1.32
CA PHE A 142 -10.55 -1.40 -1.32
C PHE A 142 -11.78 -2.04 -2.00
N GLN A 143 -12.99 -1.65 -1.59
CA GLN A 143 -14.23 -2.17 -2.16
C GLN A 143 -14.36 -1.81 -3.65
N LEU A 144 -14.00 -0.58 -4.02
CA LEU A 144 -13.98 -0.16 -5.42
C LEU A 144 -13.07 -1.02 -6.32
N PHE A 145 -11.90 -1.42 -5.82
CA PHE A 145 -11.02 -2.32 -6.56
C PHE A 145 -11.59 -3.74 -6.63
N LEU A 146 -12.12 -4.25 -5.52
CA LEU A 146 -12.68 -5.60 -5.44
C LEU A 146 -13.90 -5.74 -6.37
N ASP A 147 -14.81 -4.77 -6.39
CA ASP A 147 -16.01 -4.74 -7.25
C ASP A 147 -15.66 -4.70 -8.74
N ARG A 148 -14.48 -4.16 -9.08
CA ARG A 148 -13.97 -4.14 -10.46
C ARG A 148 -13.18 -5.38 -10.84
N GLY A 149 -13.13 -6.38 -9.96
CA GLY A 149 -12.46 -7.66 -10.20
C GLY A 149 -10.94 -7.60 -10.01
N ALA A 150 -10.45 -6.75 -9.10
CA ALA A 150 -9.06 -6.84 -8.69
C ALA A 150 -8.80 -8.20 -8.02
N ASP A 151 -7.72 -8.85 -8.42
CA ASP A 151 -7.32 -10.13 -7.83
C ASP A 151 -6.84 -9.94 -6.38
N PRO A 152 -7.55 -10.51 -5.39
CA PRO A 152 -7.19 -10.35 -3.98
C PRO A 152 -6.00 -11.20 -3.55
N ASP A 153 -5.62 -12.23 -4.33
CA ASP A 153 -4.55 -13.18 -3.98
C ASP A 153 -3.23 -12.87 -4.70
N VAL A 154 -3.01 -11.62 -5.09
CA VAL A 154 -1.73 -11.20 -5.66
C VAL A 154 -0.68 -11.07 -4.58
N TRP A 155 0.38 -11.86 -4.71
CA TRP A 155 1.53 -11.87 -3.80
C TRP A 155 2.53 -10.77 -4.14
N ASP A 156 2.96 -10.03 -3.13
CA ASP A 156 4.09 -9.12 -3.29
C ASP A 156 5.44 -9.83 -3.08
N ASN A 157 6.54 -9.09 -3.25
CA ASN A 157 7.90 -9.63 -3.08
C ASN A 157 8.24 -9.98 -1.62
N SER A 158 7.40 -9.56 -0.65
CA SER A 158 7.49 -9.94 0.76
C SER A 158 6.62 -11.17 1.08
N GLN A 159 6.10 -11.83 0.05
CA GLN A 159 5.21 -12.99 0.16
C GLN A 159 3.94 -12.70 0.98
N LYS A 160 3.35 -11.53 0.77
CA LYS A 160 2.10 -11.07 1.40
C LYS A 160 1.06 -10.73 0.34
N THR A 161 -0.22 -10.91 0.71
CA THR A 161 -1.37 -10.49 -0.07
C THR A 161 -2.18 -9.44 0.70
N ALA A 162 -3.27 -8.94 0.11
CA ALA A 162 -4.14 -7.95 0.74
C ALA A 162 -4.65 -8.38 2.12
N ILE A 163 -5.04 -9.66 2.29
CA ILE A 163 -5.58 -10.18 3.55
C ILE A 163 -4.54 -10.16 4.68
N VAL A 164 -3.28 -10.42 4.39
CA VAL A 164 -2.20 -10.39 5.40
C VAL A 164 -2.02 -8.97 5.93
N TYR A 165 -2.01 -7.97 5.06
CA TYR A 165 -1.88 -6.58 5.46
C TYR A 165 -3.05 -6.11 6.31
N ALA A 166 -4.29 -6.43 5.91
CA ALA A 166 -5.49 -6.04 6.64
C ALA A 166 -5.60 -6.75 7.99
N ALA A 167 -5.31 -8.06 8.05
CA ALA A 167 -5.37 -8.85 9.29
C ALA A 167 -4.35 -8.38 10.33
N ALA A 168 -3.10 -8.12 9.92
CA ALA A 168 -2.05 -7.60 10.80
C ALA A 168 -2.36 -6.21 11.36
N LYS A 169 -3.31 -5.47 10.76
CA LYS A 169 -3.78 -4.14 11.18
C LYS A 169 -5.17 -4.15 11.84
N GLY A 170 -5.80 -5.30 11.95
CA GLY A 170 -7.11 -5.43 12.58
C GLY A 170 -8.29 -4.89 11.74
N PHE A 171 -8.13 -4.70 10.42
CA PHE A 171 -9.18 -4.16 9.54
C PHE A 171 -10.20 -5.25 9.18
N VAL A 172 -11.11 -5.54 10.11
CA VAL A 172 -12.17 -6.55 9.98
C VAL A 172 -13.04 -6.31 8.75
N SER A 173 -13.40 -5.05 8.48
CA SER A 173 -14.20 -4.64 7.31
C SER A 173 -13.57 -4.97 5.97
N ILE A 174 -12.24 -5.09 5.92
CA ILE A 174 -11.49 -5.48 4.71
C ILE A 174 -11.29 -7.00 4.65
N VAL A 175 -10.98 -7.64 5.79
CA VAL A 175 -10.72 -9.09 5.82
C VAL A 175 -11.99 -9.88 5.53
N LYS A 176 -13.14 -9.47 6.04
CA LYS A 176 -14.40 -10.18 5.84
C LYS A 176 -14.76 -10.35 4.35
N PRO A 177 -14.83 -9.29 3.52
CA PRO A 177 -15.06 -9.45 2.08
C PRO A 177 -14.00 -10.33 1.38
N LEU A 178 -12.74 -10.28 1.83
CA LEU A 178 -11.69 -11.14 1.26
C LEU A 178 -11.95 -12.63 1.53
N LEU A 179 -12.39 -12.98 2.74
CA LEU A 179 -12.78 -14.35 3.07
C LEU A 179 -13.97 -14.81 2.23
N ASP A 180 -14.92 -13.93 1.94
CA ASP A 180 -16.09 -14.20 1.09
C ASP A 180 -15.71 -14.50 -0.37
N THR A 181 -14.52 -14.10 -0.84
CA THR A 181 -14.01 -14.47 -2.17
C THR A 181 -13.55 -15.93 -2.28
N GLY A 182 -13.48 -16.65 -1.16
CA GLY A 182 -13.03 -18.05 -1.10
C GLY A 182 -11.51 -18.20 -0.98
N ILE A 183 -10.79 -17.17 -0.54
CA ILE A 183 -9.37 -17.27 -0.20
C ILE A 183 -9.17 -18.38 0.84
N ASN A 184 -8.13 -19.20 0.67
CA ASN A 184 -7.77 -20.19 1.67
C ASN A 184 -7.28 -19.49 2.95
N ILE A 185 -8.09 -19.56 4.02
CA ILE A 185 -7.82 -18.92 5.31
C ILE A 185 -6.52 -19.43 5.97
N ASP A 186 -6.15 -20.68 5.69
CA ASP A 186 -4.96 -21.35 6.22
C ASP A 186 -3.77 -21.30 5.25
N GLN A 187 -3.88 -20.46 4.21
CA GLN A 187 -2.77 -20.20 3.28
C GLN A 187 -1.53 -19.73 4.06
N ARG A 188 -0.38 -20.30 3.70
CA ARG A 188 0.92 -19.94 4.29
C ARG A 188 1.56 -18.84 3.48
N TYR A 189 1.94 -17.78 4.16
CA TYR A 189 2.62 -16.60 3.64
C TYR A 189 4.09 -16.58 4.08
N GLY A 190 4.79 -15.49 3.85
CA GLY A 190 6.22 -15.39 4.20
C GLY A 190 6.53 -15.93 5.61
N ASN A 191 7.57 -16.76 5.70
CA ASN A 191 7.95 -17.52 6.90
C ASN A 191 6.91 -18.58 7.35
N ASP A 192 6.06 -19.06 6.45
CA ASP A 192 4.98 -20.01 6.70
C ASP A 192 3.88 -19.52 7.67
N LEU A 193 3.76 -18.21 7.84
CA LEU A 193 2.74 -17.60 8.70
C LEU A 193 1.36 -17.68 8.06
N THR A 194 0.34 -18.11 8.81
CA THR A 194 -1.07 -17.99 8.41
C THR A 194 -1.63 -16.60 8.74
N VAL A 195 -2.81 -16.26 8.21
CA VAL A 195 -3.50 -15.00 8.54
C VAL A 195 -3.78 -14.91 10.05
N LEU A 196 -4.15 -16.03 10.68
CA LEU A 196 -4.36 -16.09 12.14
C LEU A 196 -3.07 -15.74 12.92
N MET A 197 -1.91 -16.21 12.46
CA MET A 197 -0.62 -15.87 13.08
C MET A 197 -0.27 -14.39 12.91
N TRP A 198 -0.56 -13.81 11.74
CA TRP A 198 -0.39 -12.36 11.50
C TRP A 198 -1.32 -11.52 12.39
N ALA A 199 -2.57 -11.94 12.56
CA ALA A 199 -3.52 -11.29 13.46
C ALA A 199 -3.10 -11.43 14.93
N ALA A 200 -2.59 -12.60 15.35
CA ALA A 200 -2.12 -12.85 16.70
C ALA A 200 -0.87 -12.05 17.08
N GLY A 201 -0.02 -11.74 16.08
CA GLY A 201 1.20 -10.93 16.23
C GLY A 201 1.03 -9.46 15.84
N TYR A 202 -0.15 -8.90 15.98
CA TYR A 202 -0.44 -7.51 15.60
C TYR A 202 0.54 -6.49 16.18
N SER A 203 0.71 -5.36 15.52
CA SER A 203 1.61 -4.31 15.98
C SER A 203 0.97 -3.43 17.08
N ASN A 204 1.78 -2.82 17.93
CA ASN A 204 1.31 -2.02 19.08
C ASN A 204 0.47 -0.78 18.72
N ASP A 205 0.39 -0.40 17.44
CA ASP A 205 -0.48 0.65 16.93
C ASP A 205 -1.91 0.18 16.65
N VAL A 206 -2.18 -1.13 16.75
CA VAL A 206 -3.54 -1.71 16.60
C VAL A 206 -4.22 -1.74 17.96
N PRO A 207 -5.42 -1.20 18.11
CA PRO A 207 -6.17 -1.32 19.35
C PRO A 207 -6.41 -2.80 19.70
N PRO A 208 -6.24 -3.21 20.98
CA PRO A 208 -6.43 -4.62 21.38
C PRO A 208 -7.80 -5.19 21.02
N ILE A 209 -8.85 -4.35 21.04
CA ILE A 209 -10.19 -4.76 20.64
C ILE A 209 -10.30 -5.12 19.15
N ASP A 210 -9.61 -4.39 18.28
CA ASP A 210 -9.63 -4.65 16.85
C ASP A 210 -8.85 -5.95 16.53
N ALA A 211 -7.73 -6.16 17.22
CA ALA A 211 -6.99 -7.42 17.14
C ALA A 211 -7.83 -8.62 17.64
N ALA A 212 -8.52 -8.46 18.75
CA ALA A 212 -9.43 -9.46 19.29
C ALA A 212 -10.58 -9.78 18.32
N ASN A 213 -11.22 -8.75 17.75
CA ASN A 213 -12.27 -8.91 16.75
C ASN A 213 -11.75 -9.60 15.48
N MET A 214 -10.52 -9.29 15.06
CA MET A 214 -9.88 -9.93 13.91
C MET A 214 -9.65 -11.43 14.17
N VAL A 215 -9.07 -11.78 15.30
CA VAL A 215 -8.86 -13.17 15.68
C VAL A 215 -10.20 -13.92 15.74
N GLN A 216 -11.22 -13.34 16.38
CA GLN A 216 -12.56 -13.91 16.45
C GLN A 216 -13.16 -14.14 15.05
N LEU A 217 -13.07 -13.15 14.15
CA LEU A 217 -13.52 -13.29 12.76
C LEU A 217 -12.87 -14.49 12.07
N LEU A 218 -11.55 -14.64 12.21
CA LEU A 218 -10.82 -15.76 11.58
C LEU A 218 -11.25 -17.10 12.16
N LEU A 219 -11.49 -17.18 13.46
CA LEU A 219 -11.96 -18.41 14.12
C LEU A 219 -13.40 -18.76 13.71
N ASP A 220 -14.27 -17.78 13.54
CA ASP A 220 -15.64 -17.97 13.05
C ASP A 220 -15.63 -18.57 11.62
N HIS A 221 -14.61 -18.21 10.81
CA HIS A 221 -14.36 -18.76 9.48
C HIS A 221 -13.52 -20.04 9.49
N LYS A 222 -13.33 -20.66 10.67
CA LYS A 222 -12.68 -21.97 10.85
C LYS A 222 -11.18 -22.00 10.53
N ALA A 223 -10.46 -20.90 10.80
CA ALA A 223 -9.00 -20.94 10.76
C ALA A 223 -8.44 -22.02 11.68
N GLU A 224 -7.48 -22.80 11.20
CA GLU A 224 -6.80 -23.83 11.99
C GLU A 224 -5.92 -23.19 13.08
N LEU A 225 -6.15 -23.61 14.34
CA LEU A 225 -5.57 -23.00 15.54
C LEU A 225 -4.07 -23.30 15.72
N ASP A 226 -3.67 -24.54 15.41
CA ASP A 226 -2.37 -25.08 15.81
C ASP A 226 -1.39 -25.27 14.64
N LEU A 227 -1.65 -24.64 13.50
CA LEU A 227 -0.67 -24.54 12.43
C LEU A 227 0.61 -23.88 12.95
N ARG A 228 1.74 -24.23 12.34
CA ARG A 228 3.06 -23.78 12.79
C ARG A 228 3.77 -23.03 11.66
N ASP A 229 4.45 -21.94 12.01
CA ASP A 229 5.35 -21.24 11.13
C ASP A 229 6.69 -21.99 10.94
N ASN A 230 7.63 -21.42 10.20
CA ASN A 230 8.94 -22.04 9.94
C ASN A 230 9.83 -22.18 11.18
N ARG A 231 9.49 -21.55 12.33
CA ARG A 231 10.14 -21.73 13.64
C ARG A 231 9.46 -22.83 14.47
N GLY A 232 8.33 -23.33 14.00
CA GLY A 232 7.46 -24.22 14.75
C GLY A 232 6.50 -23.51 15.71
N TRP A 233 6.29 -22.18 15.58
CA TRP A 233 5.43 -21.39 16.44
C TRP A 233 3.99 -21.38 15.93
N SER A 234 3.03 -21.58 16.84
CA SER A 234 1.60 -21.40 16.57
C SER A 234 1.18 -19.95 16.82
N ALA A 235 -0.08 -19.60 16.43
CA ALA A 235 -0.67 -18.31 16.74
C ALA A 235 -0.66 -18.00 18.26
N MET A 236 -0.94 -19.00 19.10
CA MET A 236 -0.84 -18.92 20.57
C MET A 236 0.56 -18.52 21.03
N MET A 237 1.59 -19.14 20.48
CA MET A 237 2.99 -18.85 20.83
C MET A 237 3.39 -17.43 20.42
N ILE A 238 2.95 -16.98 19.24
CA ILE A 238 3.20 -15.60 18.76
C ILE A 238 2.51 -14.58 19.69
N ALA A 239 1.22 -14.80 20.00
CA ALA A 239 0.47 -13.91 20.90
C ALA A 239 1.12 -13.86 22.30
N ALA A 240 1.57 -15.01 22.82
CA ALA A 240 2.23 -15.10 24.11
C ALA A 240 3.58 -14.37 24.14
N ASN A 241 4.37 -14.49 23.07
CA ASN A 241 5.64 -13.79 22.92
C ASN A 241 5.47 -12.26 22.85
N MET A 242 4.37 -11.80 22.28
CA MET A 242 4.05 -10.36 22.15
C MET A 242 3.29 -9.80 23.39
N GLY A 243 2.87 -10.65 24.32
CA GLY A 243 2.10 -10.25 25.50
C GLY A 243 0.65 -9.90 25.22
N HIS A 244 0.10 -10.39 24.12
CA HIS A 244 -1.27 -10.12 23.69
C HIS A 244 -2.28 -10.97 24.47
N SER A 245 -2.44 -10.68 25.77
CA SER A 245 -3.27 -11.46 26.68
C SER A 245 -4.71 -11.67 26.23
N GLY A 246 -5.36 -10.65 25.65
CA GLY A 246 -6.71 -10.79 25.09
C GLY A 246 -6.80 -11.77 23.93
N VAL A 247 -5.79 -11.84 23.07
CA VAL A 247 -5.72 -12.83 21.98
C VAL A 247 -5.46 -14.22 22.54
N VAL A 248 -4.57 -14.34 23.54
CA VAL A 248 -4.30 -15.61 24.23
C VAL A 248 -5.58 -16.17 24.86
N ASP A 249 -6.37 -15.32 25.52
CA ASP A 249 -7.66 -15.72 26.13
C ASP A 249 -8.65 -16.27 25.08
N ILE A 250 -8.78 -15.57 23.95
CA ILE A 250 -9.65 -16.00 22.84
C ILE A 250 -9.19 -17.35 22.28
N LEU A 251 -7.86 -17.53 22.06
CA LEU A 251 -7.31 -18.76 21.53
C LEU A 251 -7.48 -19.93 22.50
N ILE A 252 -7.32 -19.72 23.81
CA ILE A 252 -7.61 -20.72 24.85
C ILE A 252 -9.11 -21.11 24.81
N GLY A 253 -9.99 -20.11 24.77
CA GLY A 253 -11.44 -20.34 24.69
C GLY A 253 -11.87 -21.08 23.44
N ALA A 254 -11.15 -20.91 22.34
CA ALA A 254 -11.37 -21.64 21.09
C ALA A 254 -10.78 -23.07 21.09
N GLY A 255 -10.01 -23.45 22.12
CA GLY A 255 -9.41 -24.78 22.24
C GLY A 255 -8.03 -24.94 21.57
N ALA A 256 -7.33 -23.84 21.31
CA ALA A 256 -5.95 -23.90 20.82
C ALA A 256 -5.05 -24.63 21.81
N SER A 257 -4.11 -25.44 21.30
CA SER A 257 -3.18 -26.19 22.13
C SER A 257 -2.19 -25.27 22.83
N ILE A 258 -2.21 -25.24 24.17
CA ILE A 258 -1.26 -24.53 25.02
C ILE A 258 0.09 -25.26 25.15
N HIS A 259 0.15 -26.53 24.68
CA HIS A 259 1.31 -27.39 24.80
C HIS A 259 2.12 -27.54 23.50
N VAL A 260 1.80 -26.75 22.47
CA VAL A 260 2.61 -26.71 21.24
C VAL A 260 4.05 -26.37 21.62
N GLU A 261 4.99 -27.18 21.18
CA GLU A 261 6.42 -27.00 21.39
C GLU A 261 7.12 -26.82 20.06
N SER A 262 7.94 -25.77 19.93
CA SER A 262 8.78 -25.52 18.75
C SER A 262 9.98 -26.45 18.68
N GLY A 263 10.69 -26.43 17.56
CA GLY A 263 11.86 -27.32 17.36
C GLY A 263 13.00 -27.08 18.37
N ASP A 264 13.06 -25.90 18.98
CA ASP A 264 14.01 -25.52 20.04
C ASP A 264 13.42 -25.63 21.46
N GLY A 265 12.26 -26.29 21.59
CA GLY A 265 11.63 -26.58 22.87
C GLY A 265 10.91 -25.41 23.54
N GLN A 266 10.57 -24.36 22.76
CA GLN A 266 9.77 -23.24 23.28
C GLN A 266 8.29 -23.60 23.32
N THR A 267 7.59 -23.13 24.36
CA THR A 267 6.14 -23.16 24.50
C THR A 267 5.61 -21.74 24.68
N ALA A 268 4.30 -21.52 24.52
CA ALA A 268 3.69 -20.21 24.78
C ALA A 268 4.02 -19.67 26.17
N ALA A 269 3.98 -20.53 27.22
CA ALA A 269 4.31 -20.13 28.59
C ALA A 269 5.80 -19.76 28.76
N LYS A 270 6.72 -20.52 28.11
CA LYS A 270 8.16 -20.20 28.15
C LYS A 270 8.44 -18.86 27.47
N LEU A 271 7.81 -18.58 26.31
CA LEU A 271 7.94 -17.31 25.60
C LEU A 271 7.40 -16.14 26.42
N ALA A 272 6.18 -16.23 26.96
CA ALA A 272 5.61 -15.19 27.82
C ALA A 272 6.50 -14.89 29.04
N ARG A 273 7.10 -15.93 29.64
CA ARG A 273 8.02 -15.78 30.77
C ARG A 273 9.31 -15.08 30.36
N ALA A 274 9.89 -15.46 29.23
CA ALA A 274 11.15 -14.91 28.73
C ALA A 274 11.02 -13.41 28.41
N GLU A 275 9.87 -13.00 27.85
CA GLU A 275 9.57 -11.60 27.50
C GLU A 275 8.97 -10.79 28.67
N GLY A 276 8.73 -11.42 29.84
CA GLY A 276 8.20 -10.74 31.02
C GLY A 276 6.70 -10.43 31.01
N HIS A 277 5.94 -11.09 30.16
CA HIS A 277 4.48 -10.92 30.03
C HIS A 277 3.72 -11.71 31.12
N LEU A 278 3.74 -11.19 32.34
CA LEU A 278 3.25 -11.89 33.54
C LEU A 278 1.76 -12.21 33.50
N ASP A 279 0.93 -11.29 32.97
CA ASP A 279 -0.51 -11.53 32.85
C ASP A 279 -0.81 -12.67 31.87
N THR A 280 -0.15 -12.68 30.70
CA THR A 280 -0.23 -13.73 29.71
C THR A 280 0.25 -15.07 30.28
N LEU A 281 1.37 -15.06 31.00
CA LEU A 281 1.89 -16.26 31.65
C LEU A 281 0.92 -16.81 32.71
N ALA A 282 0.29 -15.93 33.51
CA ALA A 282 -0.70 -16.33 34.50
C ALA A 282 -1.91 -17.00 33.86
N MET A 283 -2.41 -16.45 32.73
CA MET A 283 -3.50 -17.06 31.97
C MET A 283 -3.14 -18.44 31.44
N LEU A 284 -1.97 -18.57 30.81
CA LEU A 284 -1.50 -19.86 30.29
C LEU A 284 -1.35 -20.91 31.39
N ASN A 285 -0.78 -20.53 32.55
CA ASN A 285 -0.66 -21.43 33.70
C ASN A 285 -2.03 -21.83 34.27
N ALA A 286 -2.98 -20.92 34.34
CA ALA A 286 -4.36 -21.21 34.77
C ALA A 286 -5.06 -22.18 33.81
N ALA A 287 -4.72 -22.14 32.51
CA ALA A 287 -5.21 -23.08 31.52
C ALA A 287 -4.46 -24.45 31.53
N GLY A 288 -3.42 -24.58 32.33
CA GLY A 288 -2.66 -25.83 32.50
C GLY A 288 -1.29 -25.90 31.79
N ALA A 289 -0.78 -24.78 31.29
CA ALA A 289 0.58 -24.72 30.73
C ALA A 289 1.58 -24.59 31.89
N ASN A 290 2.16 -25.70 32.32
CA ASN A 290 3.18 -25.76 33.38
C ASN A 290 4.61 -25.68 32.82
#